data_b92d4f00aa4b9bda88e84b4ea2777047
#
_entry.id   b92d4f00aa4b9bda88e84b4ea2777047
#
_cell.length_a   1.000
_cell.length_b   1.000
_cell.length_c   1.000
_cell.angle_alpha   90.00
_cell.angle_beta   90.00
_cell.angle_gamma   90.00
#
_symmetry.space_group_name_H-M   'P 1'
#
loop_
_entity.id
_entity.type
_entity.pdbx_description
1 polymer ?
#
loop_
_entity_poly.entity_id
_entity_poly.type
_entity_poly.pdbx_seq_one_letter_code
_entity_poly.pdbx_strand_id
1 'polypeptide(L)'
;MKFLSHTKEEAFEIIKELVARFKQNEKSYTSVSYDESNTRTDFIDKFFEALNWDVRNDNGFAERFREVVREDKVVINGQTKAPDYSFRLGGQKIFFVEAKKPSVNIKDDIAPAYQVRRYAYTAKLPLSILTDFEEFAVYDTQIKPNSVDKASTARIQFMRYTEYEENFEYLWNTFSKDAVQTGSFDRYCESSKNKRGTSEIDNELLSTIEKWRLDLAKNIAL
;
A
#
# COMPACT_ATOMS: atom_id res chain seq x y z
N MET A 1 5.05 8.53 25.02
CA MET A 1 3.59 8.69 25.09
C MET A 1 3.02 7.45 24.43
N LYS A 2 2.01 6.81 24.96
CA LYS A 2 1.47 5.60 24.34
C LYS A 2 0.60 5.99 23.14
N PHE A 3 0.71 5.27 22.02
CA PHE A 3 -0.14 5.48 20.85
C PHE A 3 -1.61 5.27 21.22
N LEU A 4 -2.47 6.22 20.87
CA LEU A 4 -3.92 6.16 21.11
C LEU A 4 -4.61 5.75 19.81
N SER A 5 -5.35 4.65 19.86
CA SER A 5 -6.20 4.24 18.74
C SER A 5 -7.45 5.10 18.66
N HIS A 6 -7.88 5.39 17.46
CA HIS A 6 -9.07 6.15 17.12
C HIS A 6 -10.24 5.22 16.80
N THR A 7 -11.47 5.65 17.10
CA THR A 7 -12.65 5.06 16.49
C THR A 7 -12.69 5.43 15.01
N LYS A 8 -13.55 4.75 14.25
CA LYS A 8 -13.72 5.06 12.82
C LYS A 8 -14.21 6.50 12.60
N GLU A 9 -15.10 6.97 13.46
CA GLU A 9 -15.65 8.33 13.42
C GLU A 9 -14.57 9.37 13.74
N GLU A 10 -13.74 9.13 14.76
CA GLU A 10 -12.61 10.01 15.09
C GLU A 10 -11.59 10.05 13.95
N ALA A 11 -11.28 8.92 13.36
CA ALA A 11 -10.39 8.82 12.20
C ALA A 11 -10.93 9.62 11.00
N PHE A 12 -12.24 9.56 10.75
CA PHE A 12 -12.90 10.33 9.71
C PHE A 12 -12.73 11.84 9.93
N GLU A 13 -12.98 12.35 11.15
CA GLU A 13 -12.81 13.76 11.45
C GLU A 13 -11.34 14.20 11.33
N ILE A 14 -10.38 13.39 11.75
CA ILE A 14 -8.95 13.71 11.58
C ILE A 14 -8.59 13.81 10.09
N ILE A 15 -9.05 12.88 9.25
CA ILE A 15 -8.77 12.93 7.80
C ILE A 15 -9.43 14.15 7.16
N LYS A 16 -10.64 14.48 7.55
CA LYS A 16 -11.35 15.69 7.09
C LYS A 16 -10.61 16.98 7.48
N GLU A 17 -10.05 17.06 8.68
CA GLU A 17 -9.20 18.18 9.09
C GLU A 17 -7.91 18.28 8.25
N LEU A 18 -7.28 17.15 7.91
CA LEU A 18 -6.12 17.12 7.02
C LEU A 18 -6.47 17.62 5.62
N VAL A 19 -7.61 17.18 5.07
CA VAL A 19 -8.14 17.63 3.78
C VAL A 19 -8.40 19.15 3.80
N ALA A 20 -9.09 19.65 4.83
CA ALA A 20 -9.36 21.08 4.98
C ALA A 20 -8.08 21.91 5.07
N ARG A 21 -7.09 21.44 5.86
CA ARG A 21 -5.77 22.08 6.00
C ARG A 21 -5.01 22.12 4.68
N PHE A 22 -4.99 21.01 3.92
CA PHE A 22 -4.34 20.96 2.61
C PHE A 22 -5.01 21.95 1.64
N LYS A 23 -6.34 21.90 1.54
CA LYS A 23 -7.14 22.76 0.67
C LYS A 23 -6.92 24.25 0.97
N GLN A 24 -6.85 24.63 2.24
CA GLN A 24 -6.63 26.01 2.66
C GLN A 24 -5.29 26.57 2.17
N ASN A 25 -4.27 25.74 2.08
CA ASN A 25 -2.90 26.15 1.75
C ASN A 25 -2.35 25.41 0.51
N GLU A 26 -3.20 24.94 -0.39
CA GLU A 26 -2.88 24.09 -1.54
C GLU A 26 -1.71 24.64 -2.36
N LYS A 27 -1.73 25.95 -2.68
CA LYS A 27 -0.65 26.63 -3.44
C LYS A 27 0.71 26.55 -2.76
N SER A 28 0.73 26.53 -1.41
CA SER A 28 1.98 26.40 -0.65
C SER A 28 2.49 24.97 -0.67
N TYR A 29 1.59 24.01 -0.47
CA TYR A 29 1.94 22.60 -0.40
C TYR A 29 2.29 21.99 -1.77
N THR A 30 1.69 22.48 -2.86
CA THR A 30 2.02 22.05 -4.23
C THR A 30 3.24 22.79 -4.82
N SER A 31 3.84 23.74 -4.09
CA SER A 31 5.03 24.44 -4.55
C SER A 31 6.25 23.51 -4.60
N VAL A 32 7.19 23.81 -5.51
CA VAL A 32 8.45 23.05 -5.65
C VAL A 32 9.30 23.09 -4.38
N SER A 33 9.17 24.17 -3.58
CA SER A 33 9.91 24.37 -2.33
C SER A 33 9.37 23.52 -1.16
N TYR A 34 8.16 23.01 -1.25
CA TYR A 34 7.62 22.09 -0.23
C TYR A 34 8.16 20.69 -0.50
N ASP A 35 8.94 20.18 0.42
CA ASP A 35 9.70 18.95 0.21
C ASP A 35 8.94 17.69 0.66
N GLU A 36 9.48 16.54 0.30
CA GLU A 36 8.90 15.23 0.61
C GLU A 36 8.92 14.93 2.11
N SER A 37 9.94 15.38 2.85
CA SER A 37 10.04 15.18 4.30
C SER A 37 8.91 15.91 5.03
N ASN A 38 8.62 17.15 4.62
CA ASN A 38 7.49 17.92 5.15
C ASN A 38 6.16 17.27 4.76
N THR A 39 6.00 16.79 3.52
CA THR A 39 4.80 16.07 3.08
C THR A 39 4.55 14.85 3.95
N ARG A 40 5.59 14.07 4.23
CA ARG A 40 5.50 12.90 5.13
C ARG A 40 5.04 13.31 6.53
N THR A 41 5.71 14.27 7.15
CA THR A 41 5.45 14.66 8.53
C THR A 41 4.11 15.37 8.73
N ASP A 42 3.76 16.26 7.79
CA ASP A 42 2.58 17.11 7.92
C ASP A 42 1.28 16.38 7.56
N PHE A 43 1.35 15.41 6.65
CA PHE A 43 0.16 14.78 6.08
C PHE A 43 0.19 13.26 6.11
N ILE A 44 1.20 12.60 5.49
CA ILE A 44 1.17 11.15 5.29
C ILE A 44 1.24 10.39 6.62
N ASP A 45 2.13 10.80 7.53
CA ASP A 45 2.22 10.19 8.87
C ASP A 45 0.89 10.29 9.61
N LYS A 46 0.29 11.49 9.62
CA LYS A 46 -0.98 11.74 10.32
C LYS A 46 -2.16 11.00 9.69
N PHE A 47 -2.15 10.86 8.37
CA PHE A 47 -3.16 10.08 7.64
C PHE A 47 -3.13 8.61 8.09
N PHE A 48 -1.95 8.01 8.15
CA PHE A 48 -1.84 6.62 8.60
C PHE A 48 -1.98 6.46 10.12
N GLU A 49 -1.60 7.46 10.92
CA GLU A 49 -1.90 7.49 12.36
C GLU A 49 -3.42 7.51 12.60
N ALA A 50 -4.20 8.28 11.80
CA ALA A 50 -5.66 8.25 11.85
C ALA A 50 -6.23 6.86 11.51
N LEU A 51 -5.57 6.10 10.62
CA LEU A 51 -5.90 4.71 10.30
C LEU A 51 -5.34 3.68 11.32
N ASN A 52 -4.99 4.13 12.52
CA ASN A 52 -4.54 3.32 13.66
C ASN A 52 -3.15 2.68 13.54
N TRP A 53 -2.31 3.16 12.63
CA TRP A 53 -0.92 2.70 12.54
C TRP A 53 -0.01 3.52 13.46
N ASP A 54 0.77 2.85 14.31
CA ASP A 54 1.81 3.49 15.15
C ASP A 54 3.04 3.86 14.31
N VAL A 55 2.91 4.95 13.54
CA VAL A 55 3.94 5.38 12.57
C VAL A 55 5.25 5.76 13.25
N ARG A 56 5.19 6.33 14.46
CA ARG A 56 6.35 6.83 15.19
C ARG A 56 6.91 5.84 16.20
N ASN A 57 6.26 4.68 16.34
CA ASN A 57 6.59 3.71 17.37
C ASN A 57 6.43 4.28 18.81
N ASP A 58 5.37 5.03 19.04
CA ASP A 58 5.05 5.60 20.36
C ASP A 58 4.77 4.51 21.43
N ASN A 59 4.38 3.30 20.97
CA ASN A 59 4.25 2.12 21.82
C ASN A 59 5.60 1.52 22.25
N GLY A 60 6.71 1.93 21.64
CA GLY A 60 8.05 1.47 21.99
C GLY A 60 8.34 0.01 21.62
N PHE A 61 7.73 -0.51 20.57
CA PHE A 61 8.01 -1.87 20.10
C PHE A 61 9.47 -2.03 19.63
N ALA A 62 10.03 -3.19 19.90
CA ALA A 62 11.33 -3.57 19.33
C ALA A 62 11.27 -3.56 17.80
N GLU A 63 12.41 -3.29 17.13
CA GLU A 63 12.51 -3.07 15.67
C GLU A 63 11.73 -4.08 14.83
N ARG A 64 11.85 -5.37 15.16
CA ARG A 64 11.17 -6.44 14.43
C ARG A 64 9.64 -6.42 14.56
N PHE A 65 9.10 -5.75 15.59
CA PHE A 65 7.66 -5.69 15.89
C PHE A 65 7.05 -4.32 15.62
N ARG A 66 7.86 -3.35 15.15
CA ARG A 66 7.33 -2.05 14.72
C ARG A 66 6.25 -2.25 13.67
N GLU A 67 5.17 -1.52 13.82
CA GLU A 67 4.05 -1.54 12.88
C GLU A 67 4.40 -0.82 11.58
N VAL A 68 5.17 0.26 11.68
CA VAL A 68 5.67 1.00 10.52
C VAL A 68 7.19 1.13 10.61
N VAL A 69 7.88 0.69 9.57
CA VAL A 69 9.33 0.83 9.43
C VAL A 69 9.63 1.71 8.23
N ARG A 70 10.33 2.81 8.49
CA ARG A 70 10.80 3.72 7.44
C ARG A 70 12.05 3.14 6.79
N GLU A 71 12.17 3.32 5.48
CA GLU A 71 13.32 2.87 4.70
C GLU A 71 13.68 1.39 4.93
N ASP A 72 12.64 0.54 4.99
CA ASP A 72 12.77 -0.90 5.23
C ASP A 72 13.47 -1.60 4.05
N LYS A 73 14.64 -2.12 4.31
CA LYS A 73 15.52 -2.68 3.28
C LYS A 73 14.90 -3.86 2.54
N VAL A 74 14.89 -3.79 1.22
CA VAL A 74 14.51 -4.86 0.28
C VAL A 74 15.66 -5.08 -0.70
N VAL A 75 16.06 -6.32 -0.90
CA VAL A 75 17.10 -6.64 -1.89
C VAL A 75 16.46 -6.91 -3.25
N ILE A 76 16.81 -6.10 -4.24
CA ILE A 76 16.30 -6.17 -5.60
C ILE A 76 17.47 -6.29 -6.58
N ASN A 77 17.56 -7.42 -7.29
CA ASN A 77 18.65 -7.69 -8.23
C ASN A 77 20.06 -7.46 -7.61
N GLY A 78 20.25 -7.90 -6.36
CA GLY A 78 21.50 -7.75 -5.62
C GLY A 78 21.77 -6.35 -5.07
N GLN A 79 20.90 -5.38 -5.29
CA GLN A 79 20.99 -4.03 -4.73
C GLN A 79 20.02 -3.85 -3.58
N THR A 80 20.49 -3.25 -2.49
CA THR A 80 19.62 -2.84 -1.38
C THR A 80 18.86 -1.57 -1.77
N LYS A 81 17.53 -1.64 -1.71
CA LYS A 81 16.59 -0.53 -1.90
C LYS A 81 15.66 -0.49 -0.71
N ALA A 82 14.93 0.60 -0.55
CA ALA A 82 13.97 0.72 0.54
C ALA A 82 12.75 1.55 0.08
N PRO A 83 11.51 1.10 0.34
CA PRO A 83 10.33 1.94 0.27
C PRO A 83 10.37 2.94 1.42
N ASP A 84 9.68 4.08 1.27
CA ASP A 84 9.60 5.08 2.33
C ASP A 84 8.97 4.51 3.61
N TYR A 85 7.93 3.69 3.46
CA TYR A 85 7.28 3.01 4.57
C TYR A 85 6.98 1.54 4.26
N SER A 86 7.21 0.70 5.26
CA SER A 86 6.77 -0.70 5.31
C SER A 86 5.79 -0.87 6.46
N PHE A 87 4.54 -1.15 6.15
CA PHE A 87 3.50 -1.44 7.13
C PHE A 87 3.52 -2.92 7.48
N ARG A 88 3.50 -3.22 8.79
CA ARG A 88 3.71 -4.56 9.32
C ARG A 88 2.69 -4.90 10.41
N LEU A 89 2.31 -6.15 10.48
CA LEU A 89 1.53 -6.69 11.59
C LEU A 89 2.24 -7.94 12.14
N GLY A 90 2.55 -7.94 13.44
CA GLY A 90 3.28 -9.04 14.06
C GLY A 90 4.65 -9.32 13.44
N GLY A 91 5.29 -8.31 12.85
CA GLY A 91 6.57 -8.42 12.15
C GLY A 91 6.47 -8.83 10.68
N GLN A 92 5.29 -9.19 10.19
CA GLN A 92 5.06 -9.51 8.78
C GLN A 92 4.73 -8.24 7.98
N LYS A 93 5.35 -8.09 6.82
CA LYS A 93 5.08 -6.97 5.88
C LYS A 93 3.71 -7.18 5.23
N ILE A 94 2.89 -6.13 5.22
CA ILE A 94 1.53 -6.16 4.68
C ILE A 94 1.46 -5.40 3.36
N PHE A 95 1.89 -4.14 3.35
CA PHE A 95 2.00 -3.30 2.15
C PHE A 95 3.11 -2.26 2.30
N PHE A 96 3.56 -1.72 1.18
CA PHE A 96 4.49 -0.60 1.15
C PHE A 96 3.79 0.69 0.74
N VAL A 97 4.33 1.79 1.23
CA VAL A 97 3.97 3.14 0.79
C VAL A 97 5.23 3.85 0.32
N GLU A 98 5.15 4.41 -0.88
CA GLU A 98 6.12 5.34 -1.44
C GLU A 98 5.53 6.74 -1.37
N ALA A 99 6.26 7.65 -0.76
CA ALA A 99 5.89 9.06 -0.63
C ALA A 99 6.52 9.89 -1.75
N LYS A 100 5.83 10.92 -2.17
CA LYS A 100 6.38 11.97 -3.02
C LYS A 100 5.93 13.33 -2.49
N LYS A 101 6.57 14.40 -2.95
CA LYS A 101 6.07 15.75 -2.70
C LYS A 101 4.94 16.09 -3.68
N PRO A 102 3.95 16.93 -3.32
CA PRO A 102 2.78 17.21 -4.16
C PRO A 102 3.09 17.89 -5.50
N SER A 103 4.30 18.44 -5.67
CA SER A 103 4.73 18.96 -6.99
C SER A 103 5.11 17.88 -8.01
N VAL A 104 5.06 16.59 -7.64
CA VAL A 104 5.28 15.44 -8.53
C VAL A 104 3.92 14.93 -8.99
N ASN A 105 3.70 14.81 -10.28
CA ASN A 105 2.46 14.25 -10.84
C ASN A 105 2.49 12.72 -10.73
N ILE A 106 2.00 12.16 -9.62
CA ILE A 106 2.00 10.70 -9.42
C ILE A 106 0.97 9.98 -10.30
N LYS A 107 -0.01 10.70 -10.83
CA LYS A 107 -1.00 10.15 -11.76
C LYS A 107 -0.36 9.64 -13.04
N ASP A 108 0.60 10.40 -13.59
CA ASP A 108 1.14 10.16 -14.93
C ASP A 108 2.65 9.86 -14.94
N ASP A 109 3.37 10.10 -13.84
CA ASP A 109 4.80 9.81 -13.75
C ASP A 109 5.04 8.30 -13.59
N ILE A 110 5.77 7.75 -14.54
CA ILE A 110 6.06 6.31 -14.64
C ILE A 110 7.07 5.88 -13.55
N ALA A 111 8.05 6.71 -13.25
CA ALA A 111 9.18 6.34 -12.41
C ALA A 111 8.75 5.95 -10.97
N PRO A 112 7.96 6.76 -10.22
CA PRO A 112 7.51 6.39 -8.89
C PRO A 112 6.54 5.20 -8.89
N ALA A 113 5.65 5.11 -9.90
CA ALA A 113 4.72 3.99 -10.05
C ALA A 113 5.47 2.66 -10.28
N TYR A 114 6.48 2.67 -11.14
CA TYR A 114 7.34 1.50 -11.37
C TYR A 114 8.14 1.13 -10.11
N GLN A 115 8.66 2.13 -9.40
CA GLN A 115 9.46 1.94 -8.20
C GLN A 115 8.68 1.21 -7.11
N VAL A 116 7.50 1.72 -6.71
CA VAL A 116 6.70 1.14 -5.62
C VAL A 116 6.21 -0.26 -5.97
N ARG A 117 5.77 -0.47 -7.22
CA ARG A 117 5.36 -1.80 -7.71
C ARG A 117 6.51 -2.80 -7.66
N ARG A 118 7.71 -2.41 -8.09
CA ARG A 118 8.89 -3.28 -8.09
C ARG A 118 9.29 -3.71 -6.69
N TYR A 119 9.23 -2.80 -5.71
CA TYR A 119 9.56 -3.11 -4.32
C TYR A 119 8.58 -4.13 -3.75
N ALA A 120 7.29 -3.87 -3.88
CA ALA A 120 6.26 -4.73 -3.34
C ALA A 120 6.16 -6.09 -4.05
N TYR A 121 6.32 -6.14 -5.38
CA TYR A 121 6.41 -7.40 -6.14
C TYR A 121 7.56 -8.28 -5.65
N THR A 122 8.74 -7.69 -5.44
CA THR A 122 9.92 -8.43 -4.93
C THR A 122 9.69 -8.95 -3.52
N ALA A 123 9.00 -8.19 -2.68
CA ALA A 123 8.62 -8.59 -1.33
C ALA A 123 7.39 -9.53 -1.29
N LYS A 124 6.79 -9.86 -2.44
CA LYS A 124 5.58 -10.69 -2.60
C LYS A 124 4.37 -10.14 -1.86
N LEU A 125 4.25 -8.82 -1.80
CA LEU A 125 3.10 -8.15 -1.22
C LEU A 125 1.97 -8.02 -2.24
N PRO A 126 0.70 -8.09 -1.80
CA PRO A 126 -0.44 -8.02 -2.72
C PRO A 126 -0.69 -6.63 -3.28
N LEU A 127 -0.43 -5.59 -2.48
CA LEU A 127 -0.69 -4.20 -2.80
C LEU A 127 0.48 -3.29 -2.41
N SER A 128 0.54 -2.13 -3.05
CA SER A 128 1.37 -0.99 -2.62
C SER A 128 0.65 0.33 -2.90
N ILE A 129 1.06 1.36 -2.17
CA ILE A 129 0.50 2.70 -2.25
C ILE A 129 1.59 3.66 -2.71
N LEU A 130 1.24 4.56 -3.62
CA LEU A 130 2.01 5.74 -3.98
C LEU A 130 1.18 6.96 -3.64
N THR A 131 1.72 7.87 -2.83
CA THR A 131 0.97 9.06 -2.41
C THR A 131 1.89 10.25 -2.12
N ASP A 132 1.36 11.44 -2.35
CA ASP A 132 1.91 12.73 -1.93
C ASP A 132 0.90 13.51 -1.06
N PHE A 133 -0.12 12.82 -0.57
CA PHE A 133 -1.33 13.29 0.06
C PHE A 133 -2.30 13.98 -0.89
N GLU A 134 -1.86 14.81 -1.85
CA GLU A 134 -2.75 15.38 -2.88
C GLU A 134 -3.40 14.27 -3.70
N GLU A 135 -2.63 13.25 -4.03
CA GLU A 135 -3.04 12.09 -4.81
C GLU A 135 -2.71 10.79 -4.05
N PHE A 136 -3.57 9.79 -4.22
CA PHE A 136 -3.44 8.48 -3.60
C PHE A 136 -3.70 7.39 -4.64
N ALA A 137 -2.67 6.64 -4.97
CA ALA A 137 -2.72 5.58 -5.97
C ALA A 137 -2.44 4.22 -5.32
N VAL A 138 -3.31 3.24 -5.57
CA VAL A 138 -3.14 1.85 -5.12
C VAL A 138 -2.82 0.97 -6.31
N TYR A 139 -1.79 0.17 -6.16
CA TYR A 139 -1.31 -0.75 -7.20
C TYR A 139 -1.46 -2.20 -6.76
N ASP A 140 -1.92 -3.03 -7.69
CA ASP A 140 -1.76 -4.48 -7.58
C ASP A 140 -0.31 -4.86 -7.86
N THR A 141 0.35 -5.38 -6.86
CA THR A 141 1.75 -5.74 -6.95
C THR A 141 1.99 -7.23 -7.18
N GLN A 142 0.96 -7.99 -7.45
CA GLN A 142 1.07 -9.37 -7.94
C GLN A 142 1.39 -9.41 -9.44
N ILE A 143 1.08 -8.33 -10.17
CA ILE A 143 1.44 -8.15 -11.58
C ILE A 143 2.89 -7.70 -11.67
N LYS A 144 3.73 -8.52 -12.35
CA LYS A 144 5.16 -8.21 -12.52
C LYS A 144 5.35 -6.85 -13.22
N PRO A 145 6.05 -5.90 -12.59
CA PRO A 145 6.28 -4.60 -13.20
C PRO A 145 7.29 -4.70 -14.36
N ASN A 146 7.04 -3.93 -15.43
CA ASN A 146 7.94 -3.76 -16.56
C ASN A 146 8.34 -2.29 -16.70
N SER A 147 9.57 -2.03 -17.11
CA SER A 147 10.09 -0.66 -17.28
C SER A 147 9.37 0.16 -18.36
N VAL A 148 8.63 -0.49 -19.25
CA VAL A 148 7.81 0.16 -20.29
C VAL A 148 6.34 0.33 -19.89
N ASP A 149 5.97 -0.09 -18.69
CA ASP A 149 4.61 0.09 -18.16
C ASP A 149 4.26 1.58 -18.05
N LYS A 150 2.98 1.91 -18.27
CA LYS A 150 2.45 3.24 -17.97
C LYS A 150 2.27 3.41 -16.46
N ALA A 151 2.20 4.64 -15.98
CA ALA A 151 1.88 4.94 -14.58
C ALA A 151 0.55 4.32 -14.11
N SER A 152 -0.42 4.18 -15.01
CA SER A 152 -1.72 3.55 -14.76
C SER A 152 -1.71 2.01 -14.81
N THR A 153 -0.62 1.38 -15.24
CA THR A 153 -0.54 -0.10 -15.31
C THR A 153 -0.63 -0.69 -13.90
N ALA A 154 -1.51 -1.67 -13.73
CA ALA A 154 -1.80 -2.31 -12.43
C ALA A 154 -2.31 -1.36 -11.33
N ARG A 155 -2.66 -0.12 -11.65
CA ARG A 155 -3.31 0.80 -10.72
C ARG A 155 -4.79 0.42 -10.59
N ILE A 156 -5.20 0.04 -9.38
CA ILE A 156 -6.55 -0.45 -9.11
C ILE A 156 -7.45 0.60 -8.46
N GLN A 157 -6.85 1.62 -7.84
CA GLN A 157 -7.54 2.77 -7.29
C GLN A 157 -6.67 4.02 -7.47
N PHE A 158 -7.34 5.13 -7.70
CA PHE A 158 -6.74 6.46 -7.73
C PHE A 158 -7.77 7.46 -7.22
N MET A 159 -7.35 8.32 -6.30
CA MET A 159 -8.21 9.39 -5.77
C MET A 159 -7.36 10.61 -5.43
N ARG A 160 -7.98 11.78 -5.45
CA ARG A 160 -7.40 13.03 -4.95
C ARG A 160 -7.83 13.27 -3.51
N TYR A 161 -7.09 14.09 -2.78
CA TYR A 161 -7.42 14.44 -1.40
C TYR A 161 -8.86 14.96 -1.21
N THR A 162 -9.43 15.60 -2.24
CA THR A 162 -10.82 16.08 -2.24
C THR A 162 -11.86 14.95 -2.23
N GLU A 163 -11.45 13.73 -2.53
CA GLU A 163 -12.30 12.54 -2.60
C GLU A 163 -12.12 11.61 -1.36
N TYR A 164 -11.23 11.97 -0.41
CA TYR A 164 -10.96 11.13 0.77
C TYR A 164 -12.18 10.97 1.69
N GLU A 165 -12.97 12.03 1.87
CA GLU A 165 -14.18 11.96 2.70
C GLU A 165 -15.22 11.01 2.06
N GLU A 166 -15.44 11.09 0.76
CA GLU A 166 -16.37 10.22 0.03
C GLU A 166 -15.88 8.75 0.01
N ASN A 167 -14.57 8.56 -0.09
CA ASN A 167 -13.94 7.24 -0.13
C ASN A 167 -13.44 6.75 1.24
N PHE A 168 -13.85 7.39 2.34
CA PHE A 168 -13.33 7.05 3.67
C PHE A 168 -13.63 5.60 4.07
N GLU A 169 -14.82 5.11 3.74
CA GLU A 169 -15.19 3.70 3.96
C GLU A 169 -14.22 2.72 3.29
N TYR A 170 -13.82 3.03 2.06
CA TYR A 170 -12.82 2.24 1.35
C TYR A 170 -11.45 2.32 2.02
N LEU A 171 -11.00 3.52 2.38
CA LEU A 171 -9.70 3.74 3.04
C LEU A 171 -9.63 3.00 4.37
N TRP A 172 -10.66 3.14 5.21
CA TRP A 172 -10.73 2.49 6.51
C TRP A 172 -10.80 0.96 6.38
N ASN A 173 -11.73 0.45 5.58
CA ASN A 173 -11.97 -0.98 5.45
C ASN A 173 -10.85 -1.75 4.71
N THR A 174 -9.94 -1.02 4.05
CA THR A 174 -8.82 -1.62 3.34
C THR A 174 -7.49 -1.38 4.06
N PHE A 175 -7.19 -0.16 4.47
CA PHE A 175 -5.84 0.23 4.89
C PHE A 175 -5.71 0.55 6.38
N SER A 176 -6.78 0.57 7.17
CA SER A 176 -6.63 0.70 8.61
C SER A 176 -5.95 -0.53 9.21
N LYS A 177 -5.29 -0.35 10.34
CA LYS A 177 -4.75 -1.47 11.11
C LYS A 177 -5.85 -2.47 11.49
N ASP A 178 -7.03 -1.96 11.84
CA ASP A 178 -8.21 -2.77 12.14
C ASP A 178 -8.64 -3.64 10.95
N ALA A 179 -8.60 -3.08 9.74
CA ALA A 179 -8.91 -3.83 8.51
C ALA A 179 -7.94 -5.00 8.29
N VAL A 180 -6.65 -4.78 8.55
CA VAL A 180 -5.64 -5.85 8.47
C VAL A 180 -5.87 -6.90 9.55
N GLN A 181 -6.10 -6.48 10.79
CA GLN A 181 -6.31 -7.40 11.93
C GLN A 181 -7.58 -8.26 11.79
N THR A 182 -8.63 -7.72 11.18
CA THR A 182 -9.90 -8.44 10.98
C THR A 182 -9.97 -9.21 9.66
N GLY A 183 -8.89 -9.21 8.86
CA GLY A 183 -8.81 -9.87 7.55
C GLY A 183 -9.62 -9.18 6.46
N SER A 184 -10.05 -7.92 6.65
CA SER A 184 -10.74 -7.15 5.62
C SER A 184 -9.81 -6.80 4.46
N PHE A 185 -8.54 -6.48 4.77
CA PHE A 185 -7.50 -6.27 3.78
C PHE A 185 -7.29 -7.51 2.88
N ASP A 186 -7.20 -8.71 3.47
CA ASP A 186 -6.99 -9.95 2.72
C ASP A 186 -8.17 -10.24 1.79
N ARG A 187 -9.40 -10.09 2.30
CA ARG A 187 -10.62 -10.23 1.47
C ARG A 187 -10.65 -9.24 0.30
N TYR A 188 -10.21 -8.00 0.51
CA TYR A 188 -10.11 -7.02 -0.57
C TYR A 188 -9.09 -7.45 -1.63
N CYS A 189 -7.91 -7.92 -1.22
CA CYS A 189 -6.87 -8.42 -2.14
C CYS A 189 -7.36 -9.62 -2.95
N GLU A 190 -8.10 -10.55 -2.34
CA GLU A 190 -8.69 -11.70 -3.02
C GLU A 190 -9.80 -11.31 -4.00
N SER A 191 -10.68 -10.38 -3.60
CA SER A 191 -11.76 -9.90 -4.47
C SER A 191 -11.24 -9.17 -5.71
N SER A 192 -10.11 -8.50 -5.58
CA SER A 192 -9.45 -7.83 -6.70
C SER A 192 -8.86 -8.81 -7.73
N LYS A 193 -8.44 -10.01 -7.29
CA LYS A 193 -8.04 -11.11 -8.20
C LYS A 193 -9.22 -11.61 -9.03
N ASN A 194 -10.36 -11.83 -8.40
CA ASN A 194 -11.56 -12.35 -9.07
C ASN A 194 -12.15 -11.38 -10.11
N LYS A 195 -11.97 -10.06 -9.93
CA LYS A 195 -12.44 -9.06 -10.89
C LYS A 195 -11.61 -8.99 -12.17
N ARG A 196 -10.41 -9.61 -12.19
CA ARG A 196 -9.50 -9.63 -13.36
C ARG A 196 -9.55 -10.90 -14.17
N GLY A 197 -10.42 -11.83 -13.81
CA GLY A 197 -10.40 -13.18 -14.34
C GLY A 197 -9.19 -13.97 -13.80
N THR A 198 -9.39 -15.21 -13.39
CA THR A 198 -8.29 -16.15 -13.18
C THR A 198 -7.42 -16.11 -14.42
N SER A 199 -6.15 -15.79 -14.29
CA SER A 199 -5.25 -15.82 -15.44
C SER A 199 -5.24 -17.26 -15.98
N GLU A 200 -5.12 -17.42 -17.29
CA GLU A 200 -4.99 -18.75 -17.91
C GLU A 200 -3.89 -19.59 -17.25
N ILE A 201 -2.87 -18.92 -16.68
CA ILE A 201 -1.76 -19.52 -15.93
C ILE A 201 -2.23 -20.21 -14.63
N ASP A 202 -3.20 -19.66 -13.90
CA ASP A 202 -3.70 -20.30 -12.67
C ASP A 202 -4.51 -21.55 -12.99
N ASN A 203 -5.27 -21.52 -14.08
CA ASN A 203 -6.01 -22.70 -14.57
C ASN A 203 -5.06 -23.79 -15.12
N GLU A 204 -4.00 -23.40 -15.82
CA GLU A 204 -2.99 -24.33 -16.33
C GLU A 204 -2.19 -24.96 -15.17
N LEU A 205 -1.84 -24.18 -14.14
CA LEU A 205 -1.19 -24.67 -12.94
C LEU A 205 -2.07 -25.67 -12.17
N LEU A 206 -3.34 -25.32 -11.96
CA LEU A 206 -4.31 -26.21 -11.30
C LEU A 206 -4.49 -27.52 -12.09
N SER A 207 -4.65 -27.45 -13.40
CA SER A 207 -4.78 -28.64 -14.24
C SER A 207 -3.51 -29.51 -14.21
N THR A 208 -2.34 -28.89 -14.14
CA THR A 208 -1.05 -29.58 -14.03
C THR A 208 -0.90 -30.28 -12.68
N ILE A 209 -1.30 -29.62 -11.58
CA ILE A 209 -1.31 -30.21 -10.23
C ILE A 209 -2.28 -31.38 -10.16
N GLU A 210 -3.47 -31.26 -10.72
CA GLU A 210 -4.45 -32.38 -10.79
C GLU A 210 -3.91 -33.56 -11.58
N LYS A 211 -3.26 -33.31 -12.71
CA LYS A 211 -2.62 -34.36 -13.50
C LYS A 211 -1.50 -35.05 -12.70
N TRP A 212 -0.65 -34.31 -12.02
CA TRP A 212 0.38 -34.92 -11.16
C TRP A 212 -0.21 -35.74 -10.02
N ARG A 213 -1.29 -35.28 -9.38
CA ARG A 213 -1.99 -36.08 -8.34
C ARG A 213 -2.51 -37.40 -8.89
N LEU A 214 -3.11 -37.39 -10.08
CA LEU A 214 -3.61 -38.60 -10.74
C LEU A 214 -2.48 -39.55 -11.14
N ASP A 215 -1.39 -39.04 -11.69
CA ASP A 215 -0.23 -39.84 -12.06
C ASP A 215 0.46 -40.43 -10.84
N LEU A 216 0.58 -39.68 -9.75
CA LEU A 216 1.11 -40.16 -8.48
C LEU A 216 0.23 -41.26 -7.88
N ALA A 217 -1.10 -41.06 -7.87
CA ALA A 217 -2.04 -42.05 -7.38
C ALA A 217 -1.98 -43.36 -8.17
N LYS A 218 -1.85 -43.31 -9.50
CA LYS A 218 -1.66 -44.48 -10.36
C LYS A 218 -0.33 -45.22 -10.05
N ASN A 219 0.74 -44.49 -9.79
CA ASN A 219 2.05 -45.08 -9.50
C ASN A 219 2.15 -45.68 -8.09
N ILE A 220 1.31 -45.26 -7.14
CA ILE A 220 1.25 -45.83 -5.79
C ILE A 220 0.30 -47.04 -5.72
N ALA A 221 -0.65 -47.14 -6.65
CA ALA A 221 -1.62 -48.24 -6.71
C ALA A 221 -1.13 -49.48 -7.50
N LEU A 222 0.12 -49.44 -7.99
CA LEU A 222 0.87 -50.55 -8.57
C LEU A 222 1.85 -51.11 -7.56
#